data_59ebdd0953f98af10c767da49b0e172d
#
_entry.id   59ebdd0953f98af10c767da49b0e172d
#
_cell.length_a   1.000
_cell.length_b   1.000
_cell.length_c   1.000
_cell.angle_alpha   90.00
_cell.angle_beta   90.00
_cell.angle_gamma   90.00
#
_symmetry.space_group_name_H-M   'P 1'
#
loop_
_entity.id
_entity.type
_entity.pdbx_description
1 polymer ?
#
loop_
_entity_poly.entity_id
_entity_poly.type
_entity_poly.pdbx_seq_one_letter_code
_entity_poly.pdbx_strand_id
1 'polypeptide(L)'
;MQSPLHLKSRLTTLDASFLAVKINFLLGLRVGELVALKWSDWSDVSHLHIVREEIRDQTENRFEVVEHTKTNQDRFVILVPKAIETLKRIERQGEYMFMRDGKRITANRIAVILRMFARYEGISVKSSHKMRKTYASNLNASGVPLDCIREMLGHNNLNTTLGYIYNPLTESQTYDLMAKALE
;
A
#
# COMPACT_ATOMS: atom_id res chain seq x y z
N MET A 1 -23.82 -4.70 20.87
CA MET A 1 -23.63 -4.57 19.41
C MET A 1 -23.64 -3.07 19.08
N GLN A 2 -22.53 -2.50 18.63
CA GLN A 2 -22.47 -1.10 18.22
C GLN A 2 -23.14 -0.95 16.84
N SER A 3 -23.98 0.08 16.68
CA SER A 3 -24.76 0.29 15.46
C SER A 3 -23.88 0.57 14.23
N PRO A 4 -24.34 0.22 13.00
CA PRO A 4 -23.63 0.51 11.75
C PRO A 4 -23.27 1.99 11.54
N LEU A 5 -24.09 2.91 12.10
CA LEU A 5 -23.85 4.35 12.07
C LEU A 5 -22.60 4.78 12.84
N HIS A 6 -22.27 4.10 13.95
CA HIS A 6 -21.09 4.40 14.75
C HIS A 6 -19.79 3.95 14.06
N LEU A 7 -19.85 2.91 13.22
CA LEU A 7 -18.74 2.48 12.39
C LEU A 7 -18.51 3.45 11.22
N LYS A 8 -19.59 3.95 10.59
CA LYS A 8 -19.50 4.95 9.52
C LYS A 8 -18.85 6.24 10.00
N SER A 9 -19.22 6.74 11.18
CA SER A 9 -18.62 7.95 11.76
C SER A 9 -17.14 7.76 12.13
N ARG A 10 -16.73 6.55 12.53
CA ARG A 10 -15.32 6.20 12.79
C ARG A 10 -14.49 6.00 11.50
N LEU A 11 -15.14 5.61 10.40
CA LEU A 11 -14.49 5.44 9.09
C LEU A 11 -14.42 6.76 8.30
N THR A 12 -15.29 7.72 8.62
CA THR A 12 -15.30 9.06 7.99
C THR A 12 -14.35 10.05 8.66
N THR A 13 -13.91 9.78 9.88
CA THR A 13 -12.81 10.53 10.48
C THR A 13 -11.52 10.17 9.75
N LEU A 14 -10.71 11.15 9.40
CA LEU A 14 -9.41 11.09 8.77
C LEU A 14 -8.37 10.32 9.63
N ASP A 15 -8.72 9.10 10.05
CA ASP A 15 -7.81 8.22 10.80
C ASP A 15 -6.62 7.89 9.89
N ALA A 16 -5.42 8.20 10.35
CA ALA A 16 -4.17 7.92 9.65
C ALA A 16 -4.07 6.45 9.19
N SER A 17 -4.69 5.51 9.91
CA SER A 17 -4.74 4.09 9.52
C SER A 17 -5.54 3.88 8.24
N PHE A 18 -6.60 4.65 8.01
CA PHE A 18 -7.41 4.55 6.80
C PHE A 18 -6.69 5.16 5.60
N LEU A 19 -6.05 6.30 5.81
CA LEU A 19 -5.19 6.93 4.80
C LEU A 19 -4.00 6.04 4.43
N ALA A 20 -3.42 5.33 5.41
CA ALA A 20 -2.37 4.35 5.17
C ALA A 20 -2.84 3.20 4.25
N VAL A 21 -4.03 2.64 4.48
CA VAL A 21 -4.63 1.63 3.60
C VAL A 21 -4.81 2.19 2.19
N LYS A 22 -5.34 3.41 2.07
CA LYS A 22 -5.52 4.07 0.76
C LYS A 22 -4.19 4.28 0.04
N ILE A 23 -3.17 4.76 0.74
CA ILE A 23 -1.81 4.91 0.19
C ILE A 23 -1.25 3.56 -0.26
N ASN A 24 -1.48 2.49 0.50
CA ASN A 24 -1.00 1.16 0.11
C ASN A 24 -1.63 0.65 -1.21
N PHE A 25 -2.90 0.95 -1.46
CA PHE A 25 -3.52 0.68 -2.77
C PHE A 25 -2.91 1.48 -3.91
N LEU A 26 -2.44 2.70 -3.63
CA LEU A 26 -1.89 3.61 -4.65
C LEU A 26 -0.41 3.38 -4.92
N LEU A 27 0.33 2.78 -3.98
CA LEU A 27 1.80 2.62 -4.08
C LEU A 27 2.26 1.17 -4.05
N GLY A 28 1.41 0.23 -3.66
CA GLY A 28 1.74 -1.20 -3.63
C GLY A 28 2.88 -1.57 -2.66
N LEU A 29 3.09 -0.83 -1.57
CA LEU A 29 4.17 -1.06 -0.62
C LEU A 29 3.99 -2.38 0.15
N ARG A 30 5.09 -2.97 0.65
CA ARG A 30 4.98 -3.97 1.72
C ARG A 30 4.41 -3.29 2.97
N VAL A 31 3.60 -4.01 3.73
CA VAL A 31 2.94 -3.40 4.90
C VAL A 31 3.95 -2.91 5.94
N GLY A 32 5.09 -3.59 6.10
CA GLY A 32 6.19 -3.15 6.96
C GLY A 32 6.82 -1.84 6.47
N GLU A 33 7.04 -1.71 5.17
CA GLU A 33 7.53 -0.47 4.54
C GLU A 33 6.54 0.69 4.77
N LEU A 34 5.25 0.44 4.49
CA LEU A 34 4.19 1.45 4.64
C LEU A 34 4.17 2.06 6.03
N VAL A 35 4.14 1.23 7.09
CA VAL A 35 4.02 1.71 8.46
C VAL A 35 5.31 2.32 9.02
N ALA A 36 6.44 2.08 8.35
CA ALA A 36 7.74 2.63 8.70
C ALA A 36 8.07 3.96 8.01
N LEU A 37 7.18 4.47 7.12
CA LEU A 37 7.41 5.72 6.40
C LEU A 37 7.53 6.92 7.35
N LYS A 38 8.58 7.71 7.13
CA LYS A 38 8.80 9.00 7.79
C LYS A 38 8.52 10.15 6.82
N TRP A 39 8.23 11.33 7.36
CA TRP A 39 8.06 12.53 6.53
C TRP A 39 9.32 12.93 5.77
N SER A 40 10.51 12.60 6.29
CA SER A 40 11.79 12.79 5.61
C SER A 40 11.95 11.96 4.34
N ASP A 41 11.18 10.86 4.20
CA ASP A 41 11.24 10.00 3.01
C ASP A 41 10.54 10.64 1.80
N TRP A 42 9.70 11.65 2.05
CA TRP A 42 9.06 12.45 1.03
C TRP A 42 9.84 13.77 0.83
N SER A 43 10.99 13.66 0.19
CA SER A 43 11.90 14.80 -0.07
C SER A 43 11.60 15.55 -1.35
N ASP A 44 10.87 14.92 -2.28
CA ASP A 44 10.52 15.44 -3.61
C ASP A 44 9.01 15.25 -3.84
N VAL A 45 8.41 16.19 -4.57
CA VAL A 45 6.96 16.20 -4.84
C VAL A 45 6.49 14.92 -5.54
N SER A 46 7.34 14.30 -6.33
CA SER A 46 7.00 13.17 -7.21
C SER A 46 7.47 11.80 -6.74
N HIS A 47 8.30 11.74 -5.70
CA HIS A 47 8.90 10.48 -5.25
C HIS A 47 8.85 10.29 -3.74
N LEU A 48 8.76 9.04 -3.34
CA LEU A 48 8.87 8.58 -1.96
C LEU A 48 10.02 7.57 -1.86
N HIS A 49 10.97 7.82 -0.96
CA HIS A 49 12.12 6.96 -0.73
C HIS A 49 11.78 5.84 0.25
N ILE A 50 11.92 4.60 -0.14
CA ILE A 50 11.63 3.43 0.69
C ILE A 50 12.94 2.84 1.17
N VAL A 51 13.29 3.10 2.42
CA VAL A 51 14.60 2.76 3.02
C VAL A 51 14.49 1.87 4.25
N ARG A 52 13.28 1.72 4.83
CA ARG A 52 13.09 0.98 6.08
C ARG A 52 11.81 0.16 6.09
N GLU A 53 11.75 -0.78 7.01
CA GLU A 53 10.54 -1.56 7.23
C GLU A 53 10.33 -1.92 8.71
N GLU A 54 9.08 -2.17 9.07
CA GLU A 54 8.74 -2.80 10.35
C GLU A 54 8.93 -4.31 10.23
N ILE A 55 9.69 -4.87 11.15
CA ILE A 55 9.85 -6.31 11.34
C ILE A 55 9.29 -6.74 12.70
N ARG A 56 8.99 -8.03 12.86
CA ARG A 56 8.66 -8.61 14.15
C ARG A 56 9.91 -9.26 14.71
N ASP A 57 10.42 -8.72 15.80
CA ASP A 57 11.41 -9.41 16.61
C ASP A 57 10.75 -10.64 17.26
N GLN A 58 11.23 -11.82 16.91
CA GLN A 58 10.69 -13.09 17.42
C GLN A 58 11.12 -13.36 18.85
N THR A 59 12.26 -12.79 19.28
CA THR A 59 12.83 -12.99 20.61
C THR A 59 12.05 -12.21 21.66
N GLU A 60 11.81 -10.93 21.39
CA GLU A 60 11.11 -10.03 22.30
C GLU A 60 9.61 -9.88 21.99
N ASN A 61 9.14 -10.55 20.94
CA ASN A 61 7.75 -10.52 20.47
C ASN A 61 7.21 -9.09 20.25
N ARG A 62 8.09 -8.18 19.85
CA ARG A 62 7.76 -6.78 19.58
C ARG A 62 7.94 -6.44 18.09
N PHE A 63 7.30 -5.35 17.67
CA PHE A 63 7.51 -4.78 16.33
C PHE A 63 8.51 -3.63 16.43
N GLU A 64 9.55 -3.69 15.63
CA GLU A 64 10.58 -2.66 15.51
C GLU A 64 10.77 -2.21 14.07
N VAL A 65 11.29 -0.99 13.89
CA VAL A 65 11.64 -0.47 12.58
C VAL A 65 13.13 -0.62 12.37
N VAL A 66 13.51 -1.26 11.28
CA VAL A 66 14.90 -1.40 10.84
C VAL A 66 15.18 -0.49 9.65
N GLU A 67 16.39 0.09 9.63
CA GLU A 67 16.82 1.04 8.59
C GLU A 67 17.32 0.33 7.32
N HIS A 68 16.65 -0.75 6.95
CA HIS A 68 16.84 -1.48 5.68
C HIS A 68 15.54 -2.20 5.33
N THR A 69 15.33 -2.47 4.05
CA THR A 69 14.20 -3.26 3.57
C THR A 69 14.57 -4.74 3.50
N LYS A 70 13.57 -5.63 3.43
CA LYS A 70 13.76 -7.09 3.33
C LYS A 70 14.72 -7.51 2.22
N THR A 71 14.82 -6.73 1.16
CA THR A 71 15.74 -6.98 0.03
C THR A 71 17.08 -6.27 0.18
N ASN A 72 17.26 -5.52 1.27
CA ASN A 72 18.43 -4.65 1.52
C ASN A 72 18.72 -3.70 0.35
N GLN A 73 17.69 -3.27 -0.35
CA GLN A 73 17.75 -2.34 -1.47
C GLN A 73 16.76 -1.22 -1.27
N ASP A 74 17.28 -0.01 -1.24
CA ASP A 74 16.48 1.20 -1.24
C ASP A 74 15.87 1.41 -2.63
N ARG A 75 14.72 2.05 -2.68
CA ARG A 75 14.10 2.40 -3.94
C ARG A 75 13.26 3.66 -3.84
N PHE A 76 13.07 4.32 -4.96
CA PHE A 76 12.12 5.40 -5.11
C PHE A 76 10.81 4.89 -5.72
N VAL A 77 9.70 5.29 -5.14
CA VAL A 77 8.36 4.99 -5.65
C VAL A 77 7.74 6.27 -6.17
N ILE A 78 7.23 6.23 -7.40
CA ILE A 78 6.60 7.38 -8.06
C ILE A 78 5.26 7.69 -7.39
N LEU A 79 5.06 8.95 -7.02
CA LEU A 79 3.83 9.46 -6.45
C LEU A 79 2.93 10.03 -7.55
N VAL A 80 1.86 9.31 -7.86
CA VAL A 80 0.80 9.83 -8.73
C VAL A 80 0.00 10.93 -8.01
N PRO A 81 -0.67 11.86 -8.73
CA PRO A 81 -1.39 12.98 -8.12
C PRO A 81 -2.33 12.59 -6.97
N LYS A 82 -3.06 11.48 -7.13
CA LYS A 82 -3.98 10.96 -6.11
C LYS A 82 -3.27 10.48 -4.84
N ALA A 83 -2.05 9.98 -4.94
CA ALA A 83 -1.23 9.62 -3.79
C ALA A 83 -0.75 10.88 -3.06
N ILE A 84 -0.26 11.88 -3.80
CA ILE A 84 0.17 13.17 -3.25
C ILE A 84 -0.99 13.85 -2.50
N GLU A 85 -2.16 13.94 -3.12
CA GLU A 85 -3.37 14.48 -2.48
C GLU A 85 -3.71 13.72 -1.18
N THR A 86 -3.60 12.40 -1.20
CA THR A 86 -3.89 11.58 -0.04
C THR A 86 -2.86 11.80 1.08
N LEU A 87 -1.57 11.90 0.75
CA LEU A 87 -0.50 12.19 1.72
C LEU A 87 -0.66 13.57 2.35
N LYS A 88 -1.04 14.59 1.58
CA LYS A 88 -1.30 15.96 2.08
C LYS A 88 -2.45 16.04 3.09
N ARG A 89 -3.32 15.04 3.15
CA ARG A 89 -4.44 14.96 4.12
C ARG A 89 -4.03 14.36 5.46
N ILE A 90 -2.82 13.81 5.56
CA ILE A 90 -2.32 13.20 6.79
C ILE A 90 -1.80 14.31 7.69
N GLU A 91 -2.33 14.38 8.91
CA GLU A 91 -1.85 15.31 9.93
C GLU A 91 -0.47 14.88 10.44
N ARG A 92 0.48 15.82 10.50
CA ARG A 92 1.81 15.60 11.05
C ARG A 92 1.76 15.59 12.59
N GLN A 93 1.82 14.39 13.19
CA GLN A 93 1.83 14.20 14.63
C GLN A 93 3.20 13.79 15.18
N GLY A 94 4.21 13.61 14.31
CA GLY A 94 5.56 13.21 14.68
C GLY A 94 6.43 12.95 13.46
N GLU A 95 7.48 12.15 13.60
CA GLU A 95 8.39 11.84 12.49
C GLU A 95 7.79 10.85 11.47
N TYR A 96 6.96 9.90 11.92
CA TYR A 96 6.31 8.93 11.05
C TYR A 96 5.06 9.52 10.39
N MET A 97 4.80 9.12 9.13
CA MET A 97 3.62 9.58 8.39
C MET A 97 2.32 9.08 9.01
N PHE A 98 2.30 7.85 9.48
CA PHE A 98 1.09 7.22 9.98
C PHE A 98 1.17 7.03 11.50
N MET A 99 0.59 7.98 12.21
CA MET A 99 0.55 7.98 13.67
C MET A 99 -0.90 7.96 14.16
N ARG A 100 -1.10 7.42 15.36
CA ARG A 100 -2.34 7.43 16.09
C ARG A 100 -2.08 7.45 17.60
N ASP A 101 -2.78 8.31 18.31
CA ASP A 101 -2.65 8.43 19.77
C ASP A 101 -1.18 8.61 20.23
N GLY A 102 -0.41 9.44 19.48
CA GLY A 102 1.01 9.73 19.73
C GLY A 102 1.97 8.57 19.41
N LYS A 103 1.49 7.47 18.82
CA LYS A 103 2.30 6.29 18.47
C LYS A 103 2.22 6.00 16.98
N ARG A 104 3.31 5.46 16.43
CA ARG A 104 3.33 4.92 15.07
C ARG A 104 2.35 3.75 14.95
N ILE A 105 1.56 3.71 13.86
CA ILE A 105 0.73 2.54 13.58
C ILE A 105 1.62 1.36 13.16
N THR A 106 1.16 0.14 13.42
CA THR A 106 1.86 -1.10 13.08
C THR A 106 1.19 -1.84 11.94
N ALA A 107 1.89 -2.79 11.31
CA ALA A 107 1.32 -3.69 10.31
C ALA A 107 0.08 -4.44 10.83
N ASN A 108 0.07 -4.80 12.13
CA ASN A 108 -1.09 -5.42 12.77
C ASN A 108 -2.31 -4.50 12.77
N ARG A 109 -2.12 -3.18 12.96
CA ARG A 109 -3.21 -2.20 12.89
C ARG A 109 -3.84 -2.18 11.51
N ILE A 110 -3.03 -2.22 10.44
CA ILE A 110 -3.53 -2.31 9.05
C ILE A 110 -4.36 -3.59 8.86
N ALA A 111 -3.88 -4.73 9.35
CA ALA A 111 -4.64 -5.98 9.27
C ALA A 111 -5.98 -5.92 10.02
N VAL A 112 -6.05 -5.23 11.17
CA VAL A 112 -7.29 -5.00 11.90
C VAL A 112 -8.28 -4.15 11.08
N ILE A 113 -7.81 -3.05 10.48
CA ILE A 113 -8.66 -2.18 9.63
C ILE A 113 -9.23 -2.96 8.45
N LEU A 114 -8.40 -3.74 7.76
CA LEU A 114 -8.87 -4.55 6.63
C LEU A 114 -9.93 -5.58 7.05
N ARG A 115 -9.77 -6.22 8.22
CA ARG A 115 -10.79 -7.14 8.75
C ARG A 115 -12.08 -6.43 9.11
N MET A 116 -12.00 -5.25 9.73
CA MET A 116 -13.18 -4.44 10.07
C MET A 116 -13.93 -4.00 8.81
N PHE A 117 -13.20 -3.54 7.79
CA PHE A 117 -13.77 -3.17 6.49
C PHE A 117 -14.47 -4.36 5.82
N ALA A 118 -13.79 -5.51 5.73
CA ALA A 118 -14.36 -6.71 5.12
C ALA A 118 -15.64 -7.17 5.83
N ARG A 119 -15.68 -7.10 7.16
CA ARG A 119 -16.88 -7.41 7.95
C ARG A 119 -18.01 -6.42 7.68
N TYR A 120 -17.69 -5.14 7.56
CA TYR A 120 -18.68 -4.10 7.29
C TYR A 120 -19.30 -4.26 5.90
N GLU A 121 -18.48 -4.54 4.88
CA GLU A 121 -18.92 -4.72 3.48
C GLU A 121 -19.47 -6.13 3.19
N GLY A 122 -19.44 -7.05 4.14
CA GLY A 122 -19.90 -8.44 3.92
C GLY A 122 -19.05 -9.23 2.94
N ILE A 123 -17.77 -8.87 2.78
CA ILE A 123 -16.85 -9.49 1.83
C ILE A 123 -15.78 -10.32 2.55
N SER A 124 -15.13 -11.22 1.81
CA SER A 124 -14.00 -11.99 2.36
C SER A 124 -12.82 -11.08 2.72
N VAL A 125 -12.19 -11.32 3.88
CA VAL A 125 -11.02 -10.57 4.33
C VAL A 125 -9.88 -10.68 3.31
N LYS A 126 -9.34 -9.53 2.89
CA LYS A 126 -8.17 -9.46 2.03
C LYS A 126 -6.97 -8.96 2.84
N SER A 127 -5.81 -9.54 2.61
CA SER A 127 -4.56 -9.10 3.25
C SER A 127 -3.95 -7.90 2.53
N SER A 128 -3.03 -7.19 3.19
CA SER A 128 -2.23 -6.13 2.57
C SER A 128 -1.44 -6.62 1.35
N HIS A 129 -1.04 -7.90 1.34
CA HIS A 129 -0.39 -8.51 0.19
C HIS A 129 -1.30 -8.57 -1.06
N LYS A 130 -2.62 -8.75 -0.87
CA LYS A 130 -3.58 -8.69 -1.98
C LYS A 130 -3.69 -7.28 -2.56
N MET A 131 -3.62 -6.23 -1.74
CA MET A 131 -3.58 -4.84 -2.23
C MET A 131 -2.38 -4.61 -3.17
N ARG A 132 -1.20 -5.10 -2.76
CA ARG A 132 0.02 -5.02 -3.56
C ARG A 132 -0.10 -5.82 -4.88
N LYS A 133 -0.73 -7.00 -4.86
CA LYS A 133 -1.04 -7.75 -6.08
C LYS A 133 -2.02 -6.99 -7.00
N THR A 134 -3.04 -6.36 -6.43
CA THR A 134 -3.99 -5.52 -7.19
C THR A 134 -3.29 -4.34 -7.83
N TYR A 135 -2.40 -3.65 -7.11
CA TYR A 135 -1.58 -2.57 -7.65
C TYR A 135 -0.76 -3.02 -8.87
N ALA A 136 -0.02 -4.13 -8.74
CA ALA A 136 0.78 -4.69 -9.83
C ALA A 136 -0.07 -5.05 -11.05
N SER A 137 -1.22 -5.72 -10.83
CA SER A 137 -2.12 -6.15 -11.90
C SER A 137 -2.75 -4.97 -12.62
N ASN A 138 -3.16 -3.92 -11.91
CA ASN A 138 -3.72 -2.71 -12.51
C ASN A 138 -2.69 -1.97 -13.36
N LEU A 139 -1.45 -1.84 -12.88
CA LEU A 139 -0.37 -1.22 -13.67
C LEU A 139 -0.10 -2.01 -14.95
N ASN A 140 0.00 -3.35 -14.84
CA ASN A 140 0.21 -4.20 -16.00
C ASN A 140 -0.94 -4.10 -17.01
N ALA A 141 -2.19 -4.13 -16.55
CA ALA A 141 -3.37 -3.98 -17.39
C ALA A 141 -3.47 -2.59 -18.07
N SER A 142 -2.81 -1.59 -17.49
CA SER A 142 -2.70 -0.22 -18.05
C SER A 142 -1.48 -0.05 -18.96
N GLY A 143 -0.74 -1.13 -19.28
CA GLY A 143 0.40 -1.09 -20.18
C GLY A 143 1.72 -0.61 -19.56
N VAL A 144 1.82 -0.50 -18.22
CA VAL A 144 3.10 -0.17 -17.58
C VAL A 144 4.07 -1.36 -17.75
N PRO A 145 5.30 -1.14 -18.24
CA PRO A 145 6.28 -2.21 -18.46
C PRO A 145 6.55 -3.00 -17.17
N LEU A 146 6.72 -4.33 -17.33
CA LEU A 146 6.93 -5.24 -16.19
C LEU A 146 8.17 -4.90 -15.37
N ASP A 147 9.25 -4.42 -16.00
CA ASP A 147 10.44 -3.98 -15.29
C ASP A 147 10.18 -2.77 -14.40
N CYS A 148 9.40 -1.79 -14.89
CA CYS A 148 8.98 -0.65 -14.07
C CYS A 148 8.16 -1.11 -12.86
N ILE A 149 7.22 -2.05 -13.07
CA ILE A 149 6.42 -2.64 -11.98
C ILE A 149 7.32 -3.35 -10.99
N ARG A 150 8.30 -4.13 -11.46
CA ARG A 150 9.31 -4.84 -10.65
C ARG A 150 10.06 -3.86 -9.75
N GLU A 151 10.56 -2.76 -10.31
CA GLU A 151 11.29 -1.71 -9.58
C GLU A 151 10.42 -1.04 -8.54
N MET A 152 9.21 -0.60 -8.90
CA MET A 152 8.26 0.01 -7.95
C MET A 152 7.95 -0.92 -6.78
N LEU A 153 7.83 -2.21 -7.04
CA LEU A 153 7.61 -3.22 -6.00
C LEU A 153 8.87 -3.58 -5.21
N GLY A 154 10.07 -3.29 -5.71
CA GLY A 154 11.34 -3.74 -5.10
C GLY A 154 11.45 -5.27 -5.12
N HIS A 155 11.18 -5.88 -6.26
CA HIS A 155 11.41 -7.30 -6.50
C HIS A 155 12.78 -7.50 -7.17
N ASN A 156 13.55 -8.47 -6.67
CA ASN A 156 14.88 -8.75 -7.20
C ASN A 156 14.85 -9.40 -8.59
N ASN A 157 13.75 -10.09 -8.93
CA ASN A 157 13.61 -10.73 -10.23
C ASN A 157 12.18 -10.58 -10.79
N LEU A 158 12.07 -10.72 -12.11
CA LEU A 158 10.84 -10.56 -12.85
C LEU A 158 9.82 -11.67 -12.54
N ASN A 159 10.26 -12.91 -12.28
CA ASN A 159 9.36 -14.02 -11.95
C ASN A 159 8.53 -13.74 -10.69
N THR A 160 9.13 -13.07 -9.70
CA THR A 160 8.39 -12.62 -8.51
C THR A 160 7.27 -11.65 -8.91
N THR A 161 7.52 -10.74 -9.84
CA THR A 161 6.52 -9.79 -10.32
C THR A 161 5.42 -10.49 -11.11
N LEU A 162 5.77 -11.43 -11.99
CA LEU A 162 4.78 -12.22 -12.73
C LEU A 162 3.84 -13.00 -11.79
N GLY A 163 4.33 -13.54 -10.69
CA GLY A 163 3.51 -14.20 -9.66
C GLY A 163 2.53 -13.26 -8.91
N TYR A 164 2.68 -11.95 -9.10
CA TYR A 164 1.77 -10.93 -8.53
C TYR A 164 0.67 -10.51 -9.51
N ILE A 165 0.87 -10.74 -10.81
CA ILE A 165 -0.02 -10.25 -11.85
C ILE A 165 -1.12 -11.27 -12.12
N TYR A 166 -2.34 -10.79 -12.12
CA TYR A 166 -3.53 -11.49 -12.64
C TYR A 166 -4.24 -10.54 -13.62
N ASN A 167 -5.04 -11.07 -14.49
CA ASN A 167 -5.84 -10.23 -15.39
C ASN A 167 -7.03 -9.62 -14.63
N PRO A 168 -7.07 -8.30 -14.36
CA PRO A 168 -8.20 -7.65 -13.71
C PRO A 168 -9.30 -7.23 -14.72
N LEU A 169 -9.03 -7.37 -16.03
CA LEU A 169 -9.90 -6.91 -17.08
C LEU A 169 -11.03 -7.91 -17.34
N THR A 170 -12.18 -7.40 -17.75
CA THR A 170 -13.26 -8.21 -18.33
C THR A 170 -12.88 -8.66 -19.74
N GLU A 171 -13.60 -9.63 -20.26
CA GLU A 171 -13.42 -10.10 -21.64
C GLU A 171 -13.60 -8.96 -22.65
N SER A 172 -14.64 -8.12 -22.48
CA SER A 172 -14.87 -6.95 -23.34
C SER A 172 -13.72 -5.96 -23.30
N GLN A 173 -13.21 -5.62 -22.10
CA GLN A 173 -12.06 -4.72 -21.97
C GLN A 173 -10.79 -5.31 -22.63
N THR A 174 -10.61 -6.63 -22.50
CA THR A 174 -9.49 -7.33 -23.15
C THR A 174 -9.63 -7.26 -24.67
N TYR A 175 -10.82 -7.48 -25.20
CA TYR A 175 -11.11 -7.36 -26.63
C TYR A 175 -10.79 -5.96 -27.15
N ASP A 176 -11.27 -4.91 -26.47
CA ASP A 176 -11.04 -3.52 -26.88
C ASP A 176 -9.55 -3.17 -26.94
N LEU A 177 -8.76 -3.66 -25.96
CA LEU A 177 -7.31 -3.47 -25.96
C LEU A 177 -6.61 -4.23 -27.09
N MET A 178 -7.05 -5.47 -27.38
CA MET A 178 -6.50 -6.25 -28.50
C MET A 178 -6.81 -5.59 -29.84
N ALA A 179 -8.05 -5.14 -30.04
CA ALA A 179 -8.45 -4.44 -31.26
C ALA A 179 -7.56 -3.21 -31.49
N LYS A 180 -7.43 -2.36 -30.47
CA LYS A 180 -6.59 -1.16 -30.53
C LYS A 180 -5.10 -1.45 -30.78
N ALA A 181 -4.57 -2.57 -30.29
CA ALA A 181 -3.17 -2.93 -30.47
C ALA A 181 -2.84 -3.51 -31.85
N LEU A 182 -3.86 -3.94 -32.59
CA LEU A 182 -3.73 -4.59 -33.91
C LEU A 182 -4.21 -3.71 -35.08
N GLU A 183 -4.65 -2.48 -34.81
CA GLU A 183 -4.90 -1.43 -35.80
C GLU A 183 -3.58 -0.77 -36.25
#